data_1eb9e8120bc35f843699d84e524a8267
#
_entry.id   1eb9e8120bc35f843699d84e524a8267
#
_cell.length_a   1.000
_cell.length_b   1.000
_cell.length_c   1.000
_cell.angle_alpha   90.00
_cell.angle_beta   90.00
_cell.angle_gamma   90.00
#
_symmetry.space_group_name_H-M   'P 1'
#
loop_
_entity.id
_entity.type
_entity.pdbx_description
1 polymer ?
#
loop_
_entity_poly.entity_id
_entity_poly.type
_entity_poly.pdbx_seq_one_letter_code
_entity_poly.pdbx_strand_id
1 'polypeptide(L)'
;MDLNYKVTNIFPVPIHQFDVNGFDEIQNELIDYAYGLKKKEPKGVLISNYGGWQSSNFYIDNEDDVLHHFMINCLSGFPVIKVSVNMKVDAWVNINKPGDYNTKHHHPACDLSGVLWIKASKDCGKIEFQSPVEFQTYTEVESYTKDFKDSNNYYHTYYFTPTQGRMLVFPSHLQHQVRENKSNEDRISVSFNIRLSNEN
;
A
#
# COMPACT_ATOMS: atom_id res chain seq x y z
N MET A 1 16.19 -37.02 24.93
CA MET A 1 15.01 -36.27 25.44
C MET A 1 14.32 -35.70 24.23
N ASP A 2 13.12 -36.18 23.91
CA ASP A 2 12.35 -35.66 22.78
C ASP A 2 11.59 -34.43 23.24
N LEU A 3 11.79 -33.31 22.54
CA LEU A 3 11.10 -32.05 22.82
C LEU A 3 9.99 -31.87 21.78
N ASN A 4 8.75 -31.73 22.27
CA ASN A 4 7.64 -31.31 21.42
C ASN A 4 7.62 -29.79 21.38
N TYR A 5 8.17 -29.20 20.31
CA TYR A 5 8.31 -27.75 20.14
C TYR A 5 7.19 -27.20 19.25
N LYS A 6 6.52 -26.14 19.72
CA LYS A 6 5.48 -25.43 18.97
C LYS A 6 5.66 -23.92 19.13
N VAL A 7 5.51 -23.19 18.04
CA VAL A 7 5.40 -21.73 18.03
C VAL A 7 3.93 -21.34 17.85
N THR A 8 3.49 -20.32 18.58
CA THR A 8 2.19 -19.69 18.38
C THR A 8 2.42 -18.19 18.21
N ASN A 9 2.11 -17.65 17.03
CA ASN A 9 2.14 -16.22 16.78
C ASN A 9 0.84 -15.59 17.31
N ILE A 10 0.99 -14.61 18.19
CA ILE A 10 -0.12 -13.83 18.75
C ILE A 10 0.02 -12.37 18.27
N PHE A 11 -1.12 -11.71 18.08
CA PHE A 11 -1.21 -10.32 17.58
C PHE A 11 -0.54 -10.11 16.22
N PRO A 12 -0.90 -10.90 15.20
CA PRO A 12 -0.36 -10.71 13.86
C PRO A 12 -0.79 -9.36 13.27
N VAL A 13 0.06 -8.76 12.46
CA VAL A 13 -0.28 -7.58 11.67
C VAL A 13 -0.64 -8.02 10.25
N PRO A 14 -1.92 -8.00 9.86
CA PRO A 14 -2.31 -8.43 8.53
C PRO A 14 -1.97 -7.38 7.47
N ILE A 15 -1.43 -7.82 6.34
CA ILE A 15 -1.37 -7.05 5.11
C ILE A 15 -2.14 -7.85 4.05
N HIS A 16 -3.23 -7.25 3.57
CA HIS A 16 -4.07 -7.87 2.56
C HIS A 16 -3.51 -7.55 1.18
N GLN A 17 -3.37 -8.58 0.35
CA GLN A 17 -2.92 -8.45 -1.03
C GLN A 17 -4.03 -8.89 -1.97
N PHE A 18 -4.28 -8.07 -2.99
CA PHE A 18 -5.21 -8.35 -4.08
C PHE A 18 -4.46 -8.22 -5.39
N ASP A 19 -4.60 -9.20 -6.26
CA ASP A 19 -4.15 -9.12 -7.65
C ASP A 19 -5.40 -9.01 -8.53
N VAL A 20 -5.53 -7.90 -9.25
CA VAL A 20 -6.72 -7.60 -10.05
C VAL A 20 -6.64 -8.33 -11.37
N ASN A 21 -7.54 -9.28 -11.59
CA ASN A 21 -7.63 -10.00 -12.86
C ASN A 21 -8.08 -9.05 -13.99
N GLY A 22 -7.47 -9.18 -15.17
CA GLY A 22 -7.78 -8.34 -16.33
C GLY A 22 -7.32 -6.88 -16.21
N PHE A 23 -6.40 -6.59 -15.29
CA PHE A 23 -5.89 -5.22 -15.08
C PHE A 23 -5.32 -4.57 -16.34
N ASP A 24 -4.70 -5.36 -17.21
CA ASP A 24 -4.09 -4.88 -18.45
C ASP A 24 -5.11 -4.22 -19.40
N GLU A 25 -6.40 -4.58 -19.30
CA GLU A 25 -7.46 -4.01 -20.13
C GLU A 25 -7.76 -2.55 -19.76
N ILE A 26 -7.59 -2.15 -18.50
CA ILE A 26 -7.88 -0.80 -17.99
C ILE A 26 -6.63 0.02 -17.68
N GLN A 27 -5.47 -0.60 -17.67
CA GLN A 27 -4.21 0.03 -17.23
C GLN A 27 -3.93 1.34 -17.96
N ASN A 28 -4.06 1.36 -19.29
CA ASN A 28 -3.76 2.54 -20.09
C ASN A 28 -4.68 3.72 -19.75
N GLU A 29 -5.97 3.46 -19.54
CA GLU A 29 -6.93 4.51 -19.14
C GLU A 29 -6.57 5.09 -17.76
N LEU A 30 -6.14 4.25 -16.82
CA LEU A 30 -5.69 4.69 -15.50
C LEU A 30 -4.37 5.48 -15.57
N ILE A 31 -3.45 5.14 -16.47
CA ILE A 31 -2.22 5.90 -16.72
C ILE A 31 -2.57 7.28 -17.29
N ASP A 32 -3.44 7.34 -18.29
CA ASP A 32 -3.88 8.59 -18.92
C ASP A 32 -4.61 9.48 -17.90
N TYR A 33 -5.45 8.88 -17.05
CA TYR A 33 -6.09 9.57 -15.94
C TYR A 33 -5.06 10.22 -15.00
N ALA A 34 -4.05 9.46 -14.56
CA ALA A 34 -3.00 9.95 -13.67
C ALA A 34 -2.24 11.13 -14.26
N TYR A 35 -1.83 11.04 -15.52
CA TYR A 35 -1.18 12.17 -16.20
C TYR A 35 -2.12 13.33 -16.48
N GLY A 36 -3.41 13.05 -16.72
CA GLY A 36 -4.46 14.06 -16.83
C GLY A 36 -4.62 14.90 -15.57
N LEU A 37 -4.63 14.26 -14.40
CA LEU A 37 -4.63 14.94 -13.09
C LEU A 37 -3.37 15.82 -12.94
N LYS A 38 -2.20 15.28 -13.23
CA LYS A 38 -0.95 16.04 -13.15
C LYS A 38 -0.94 17.26 -14.08
N LYS A 39 -1.54 17.17 -15.25
CA LYS A 39 -1.69 18.29 -16.17
C LYS A 39 -2.62 19.38 -15.63
N LYS A 40 -3.69 19.00 -14.94
CA LYS A 40 -4.64 19.93 -14.30
C LYS A 40 -4.04 20.58 -13.05
N GLU A 41 -3.24 19.84 -12.28
CA GLU A 41 -2.65 20.26 -11.01
C GLU A 41 -1.11 20.05 -11.02
N PRO A 42 -0.34 20.78 -11.84
CA PRO A 42 1.07 20.47 -12.09
C PRO A 42 1.96 20.63 -10.86
N LYS A 43 1.59 21.43 -9.87
CA LYS A 43 2.35 21.60 -8.62
C LYS A 43 2.22 20.40 -7.71
N GLY A 44 1.02 19.78 -7.66
CA GLY A 44 0.73 18.74 -6.71
C GLY A 44 0.90 19.16 -5.26
N VAL A 45 0.95 18.18 -4.36
CA VAL A 45 1.17 18.39 -2.92
C VAL A 45 2.44 17.69 -2.46
N LEU A 46 3.07 18.21 -1.40
CA LEU A 46 4.29 17.66 -0.80
C LEU A 46 3.95 17.20 0.62
N ILE A 47 3.95 15.89 0.87
CA ILE A 47 3.67 15.28 2.17
C ILE A 47 4.81 14.34 2.56
N SER A 48 4.81 13.09 2.07
CA SER A 48 5.88 12.12 2.29
C SER A 48 6.78 11.93 1.08
N ASN A 49 6.38 12.45 -0.07
CA ASN A 49 7.10 12.32 -1.33
C ASN A 49 8.36 13.20 -1.35
N TYR A 50 9.46 12.62 -1.81
CA TYR A 50 10.70 13.33 -2.14
C TYR A 50 10.89 13.25 -3.66
N GLY A 51 10.83 14.39 -4.33
CA GLY A 51 10.88 14.52 -5.79
C GLY A 51 9.54 14.26 -6.48
N GLY A 52 8.86 13.17 -6.20
CA GLY A 52 7.66 12.72 -6.90
C GLY A 52 6.48 13.72 -6.86
N TRP A 53 5.61 13.62 -7.84
CA TRP A 53 4.35 14.35 -7.87
C TRP A 53 3.25 13.55 -7.16
N GLN A 54 2.45 14.23 -6.33
CA GLN A 54 1.27 13.71 -5.67
C GLN A 54 0.08 14.63 -5.95
N SER A 55 -1.08 14.08 -6.29
CA SER A 55 -2.32 14.86 -6.43
C SER A 55 -2.83 15.36 -5.08
N SER A 56 -3.72 16.35 -5.09
CA SER A 56 -4.61 16.59 -3.95
C SER A 56 -5.45 15.35 -3.66
N ASN A 57 -5.91 15.22 -2.39
CA ASN A 57 -6.78 14.12 -1.99
C ASN A 57 -8.18 14.30 -2.59
N PHE A 58 -8.82 13.19 -2.94
CA PHE A 58 -10.21 13.13 -3.38
C PHE A 58 -10.91 11.92 -2.75
N TYR A 59 -12.23 11.99 -2.62
CA TYR A 59 -13.03 10.85 -2.14
C TYR A 59 -13.36 9.91 -3.29
N ILE A 60 -13.37 8.61 -3.01
CA ILE A 60 -13.84 7.58 -3.95
C ILE A 60 -15.36 7.49 -3.83
N ASP A 61 -16.08 8.25 -4.64
CA ASP A 61 -17.53 8.42 -4.56
C ASP A 61 -18.22 8.65 -5.92
N ASN A 62 -17.46 8.75 -7.02
CA ASN A 62 -17.98 9.03 -8.34
C ASN A 62 -17.75 7.86 -9.31
N GLU A 63 -18.81 7.17 -9.69
CA GLU A 63 -18.76 6.03 -10.62
C GLU A 63 -18.61 6.43 -12.10
N ASP A 64 -18.80 7.70 -12.45
CA ASP A 64 -18.59 8.21 -13.81
C ASP A 64 -17.11 8.41 -14.18
N ASP A 65 -16.22 8.30 -13.19
CA ASP A 65 -14.79 8.44 -13.34
C ASP A 65 -14.10 7.08 -13.32
N VAL A 66 -13.23 6.82 -14.29
CA VAL A 66 -12.58 5.52 -14.49
C VAL A 66 -11.85 5.01 -13.25
N LEU A 67 -11.13 5.89 -12.56
CA LEU A 67 -10.40 5.51 -11.36
C LEU A 67 -11.36 5.23 -10.19
N HIS A 68 -12.36 6.09 -10.00
CA HIS A 68 -13.35 5.93 -8.93
C HIS A 68 -14.14 4.64 -9.10
N HIS A 69 -14.69 4.40 -10.31
CA HIS A 69 -15.40 3.16 -10.63
C HIS A 69 -14.52 1.92 -10.38
N PHE A 70 -13.27 1.96 -10.85
CA PHE A 70 -12.33 0.87 -10.64
C PHE A 70 -12.05 0.61 -9.16
N MET A 71 -11.78 1.66 -8.38
CA MET A 71 -11.52 1.54 -6.94
C MET A 71 -12.73 1.06 -6.15
N ILE A 72 -13.95 1.53 -6.48
CA ILE A 72 -15.20 1.04 -5.88
C ILE A 72 -15.31 -0.47 -6.10
N ASN A 73 -15.13 -0.95 -7.32
CA ASN A 73 -15.20 -2.38 -7.64
C ASN A 73 -14.16 -3.20 -6.88
N CYS A 74 -12.92 -2.71 -6.77
CA CYS A 74 -11.87 -3.40 -6.03
C CYS A 74 -12.17 -3.49 -4.52
N LEU A 75 -12.69 -2.43 -3.93
CA LEU A 75 -12.89 -2.34 -2.48
C LEU A 75 -14.23 -2.92 -2.01
N SER A 76 -15.26 -2.93 -2.86
CA SER A 76 -16.56 -3.55 -2.53
C SER A 76 -16.45 -5.05 -2.24
N GLY A 77 -15.47 -5.72 -2.82
CA GLY A 77 -15.16 -7.13 -2.58
C GLY A 77 -14.23 -7.40 -1.39
N PHE A 78 -13.96 -6.42 -0.52
CA PHE A 78 -13.02 -6.61 0.60
C PHE A 78 -13.58 -7.60 1.63
N PRO A 79 -13.10 -8.87 1.68
CA PRO A 79 -13.83 -9.97 2.29
C PRO A 79 -13.81 -9.98 3.82
N VAL A 80 -13.00 -9.12 4.45
CA VAL A 80 -12.83 -9.10 5.92
C VAL A 80 -13.62 -7.99 6.60
N ILE A 81 -14.23 -7.09 5.83
CA ILE A 81 -15.10 -6.04 6.36
C ILE A 81 -16.53 -6.52 6.31
N LYS A 82 -17.26 -6.38 7.43
CA LYS A 82 -18.68 -6.74 7.50
C LYS A 82 -19.49 -5.85 6.55
N VAL A 83 -20.51 -6.41 5.92
CA VAL A 83 -21.42 -5.68 5.01
C VAL A 83 -22.11 -4.49 5.70
N SER A 84 -22.36 -4.58 7.02
CA SER A 84 -22.98 -3.51 7.82
C SER A 84 -22.02 -2.38 8.22
N VAL A 85 -20.80 -2.37 7.69
CA VAL A 85 -19.80 -1.33 8.00
C VAL A 85 -19.65 -0.43 6.78
N ASN A 86 -19.88 0.88 6.99
CA ASN A 86 -19.64 1.88 5.97
C ASN A 86 -18.13 2.13 5.82
N MET A 87 -17.65 2.15 4.58
CA MET A 87 -16.28 2.52 4.23
C MET A 87 -16.26 3.89 3.57
N LYS A 88 -15.55 4.83 4.16
CA LYS A 88 -15.23 6.11 3.52
C LYS A 88 -13.78 6.08 3.07
N VAL A 89 -13.56 6.27 1.77
CA VAL A 89 -12.24 6.16 1.15
C VAL A 89 -11.81 7.51 0.59
N ASP A 90 -10.65 7.99 1.03
CA ASP A 90 -9.94 9.11 0.42
C ASP A 90 -8.65 8.61 -0.24
N ALA A 91 -8.37 9.10 -1.44
CA ALA A 91 -7.27 8.64 -2.28
C ALA A 91 -6.47 9.80 -2.88
N TRP A 92 -5.28 9.47 -3.36
CA TRP A 92 -4.43 10.36 -4.14
C TRP A 92 -3.56 9.56 -5.10
N VAL A 93 -3.23 10.18 -6.22
CA VAL A 93 -2.34 9.58 -7.24
C VAL A 93 -0.91 10.03 -6.99
N ASN A 94 0.04 9.09 -7.10
CA ASN A 94 1.46 9.37 -7.07
C ASN A 94 2.10 9.05 -8.42
N ILE A 95 2.99 9.93 -8.90
CA ILE A 95 3.86 9.71 -10.05
C ILE A 95 5.29 9.97 -9.60
N ASN A 96 6.06 8.89 -9.45
CA ASN A 96 7.45 8.91 -9.00
C ASN A 96 8.39 8.62 -10.18
N LYS A 97 9.18 9.62 -10.57
CA LYS A 97 10.23 9.49 -11.58
C LYS A 97 11.42 8.68 -11.08
N PRO A 98 12.36 8.31 -11.94
CA PRO A 98 13.66 7.80 -11.49
C PRO A 98 14.31 8.75 -10.46
N GLY A 99 14.76 8.17 -9.33
CA GLY A 99 15.32 8.89 -8.20
C GLY A 99 14.32 9.29 -7.09
N ASP A 100 13.02 9.30 -7.38
CA ASP A 100 11.99 9.70 -6.42
C ASP A 100 11.66 8.58 -5.42
N TYR A 101 11.26 8.96 -4.20
CA TYR A 101 10.88 8.04 -3.13
C TYR A 101 9.86 8.65 -2.17
N ASN A 102 9.32 7.86 -1.23
CA ASN A 102 8.53 8.37 -0.13
C ASN A 102 9.21 8.06 1.19
N THR A 103 9.36 9.08 2.03
CA THR A 103 9.98 8.96 3.37
C THR A 103 9.13 8.11 4.29
N LYS A 104 9.73 7.62 5.38
CA LYS A 104 9.03 6.83 6.40
C LYS A 104 7.92 7.66 7.04
N HIS A 105 6.71 7.09 7.05
CA HIS A 105 5.51 7.71 7.61
C HIS A 105 4.47 6.66 8.00
N HIS A 106 3.37 7.10 8.58
CA HIS A 106 2.14 6.36 8.82
C HIS A 106 0.95 7.30 8.57
N HIS A 107 -0.26 6.78 8.57
CA HIS A 107 -1.47 7.55 8.30
C HIS A 107 -2.33 7.67 9.56
N PRO A 108 -2.29 8.81 10.28
CA PRO A 108 -3.13 9.02 11.46
C PRO A 108 -4.59 9.23 11.07
N ALA A 109 -5.50 8.93 12.02
CA ALA A 109 -6.95 9.18 11.91
C ALA A 109 -7.68 8.40 10.78
N CYS A 110 -7.16 7.24 10.40
CA CYS A 110 -7.83 6.27 9.55
C CYS A 110 -7.58 4.85 10.07
N ASP A 111 -8.41 3.89 9.65
CA ASP A 111 -8.33 2.51 10.12
C ASP A 111 -7.36 1.70 9.26
N LEU A 112 -7.52 1.80 7.96
CA LEU A 112 -6.68 1.12 6.99
C LEU A 112 -6.12 2.12 5.98
N SER A 113 -4.99 1.75 5.40
CA SER A 113 -4.38 2.44 4.27
C SER A 113 -4.03 1.43 3.20
N GLY A 114 -3.85 1.89 1.98
CA GLY A 114 -3.50 1.00 0.89
C GLY A 114 -2.79 1.69 -0.25
N VAL A 115 -2.31 0.86 -1.16
CA VAL A 115 -1.69 1.26 -2.41
C VAL A 115 -2.10 0.31 -3.52
N LEU A 116 -2.49 0.87 -4.67
CA LEU A 116 -2.66 0.16 -5.93
C LEU A 116 -1.55 0.61 -6.89
N TRP A 117 -0.81 -0.31 -7.47
CA TRP A 117 0.18 0.02 -8.50
C TRP A 117 -0.43 -0.03 -9.89
N ILE A 118 -0.50 1.14 -10.54
CA ILE A 118 -0.98 1.28 -11.92
C ILE A 118 0.15 0.97 -12.90
N LYS A 119 1.36 1.55 -12.67
CA LYS A 119 2.55 1.29 -13.46
C LYS A 119 3.73 1.01 -12.54
N ALA A 120 4.34 -0.15 -12.71
CA ALA A 120 5.46 -0.60 -11.88
C ALA A 120 6.42 -1.44 -12.72
N SER A 121 7.55 -0.84 -13.09
CA SER A 121 8.64 -1.55 -13.77
C SER A 121 9.55 -2.26 -12.76
N LYS A 122 10.44 -3.09 -13.25
CA LYS A 122 11.48 -3.71 -12.41
C LYS A 122 12.32 -2.62 -11.75
N ASP A 123 12.66 -2.82 -10.48
CA ASP A 123 13.48 -1.92 -9.66
C ASP A 123 12.88 -0.50 -9.41
N CYS A 124 11.56 -0.34 -9.60
CA CYS A 124 10.87 0.94 -9.37
C CYS A 124 10.71 1.33 -7.88
N GLY A 125 11.32 0.60 -6.96
CA GLY A 125 11.31 0.86 -5.51
C GLY A 125 10.23 0.08 -4.76
N LYS A 126 10.65 -0.72 -3.79
CA LYS A 126 9.77 -1.53 -2.92
C LYS A 126 9.07 -0.67 -1.89
N ILE A 127 7.85 -1.07 -1.50
CA ILE A 127 7.27 -0.59 -0.24
C ILE A 127 7.84 -1.44 0.90
N GLU A 128 8.26 -0.79 1.97
CA GLU A 128 8.90 -1.40 3.11
C GLU A 128 8.16 -1.02 4.38
N PHE A 129 7.78 -2.00 5.16
CA PHE A 129 7.08 -1.87 6.43
C PHE A 129 8.04 -2.13 7.58
N GLN A 130 7.96 -1.33 8.63
CA GLN A 130 8.67 -1.58 9.87
C GLN A 130 7.80 -2.41 10.81
N SER A 131 8.38 -3.41 11.48
CA SER A 131 7.68 -4.16 12.52
C SER A 131 7.17 -3.22 13.62
N PRO A 132 5.86 -3.27 13.97
CA PRO A 132 5.33 -2.51 15.09
C PRO A 132 5.56 -3.23 16.43
N VAL A 133 6.16 -4.41 16.41
CA VAL A 133 6.42 -5.21 17.61
C VAL A 133 7.68 -4.70 18.26
N GLU A 134 7.54 -3.96 19.35
CA GLU A 134 8.65 -3.32 20.06
C GLU A 134 9.73 -4.32 20.50
N PHE A 135 9.31 -5.51 20.95
CA PHE A 135 10.22 -6.58 21.31
C PHE A 135 11.23 -6.92 20.21
N GLN A 136 10.81 -6.93 18.94
CA GLN A 136 11.70 -7.20 17.81
C GLN A 136 12.76 -6.11 17.61
N THR A 137 12.51 -4.91 18.08
CA THR A 137 13.47 -3.80 18.00
C THR A 137 14.70 -4.02 18.92
N TYR A 138 14.50 -4.73 20.03
CA TYR A 138 15.53 -5.00 21.04
C TYR A 138 16.10 -6.42 20.97
N THR A 139 15.56 -7.27 20.10
CA THR A 139 16.00 -8.65 19.97
C THR A 139 16.98 -8.77 18.81
N GLU A 140 18.04 -9.56 19.02
CA GLU A 140 18.98 -9.93 17.97
C GLU A 140 18.33 -10.89 16.96
N VAL A 141 17.48 -10.32 16.09
CA VAL A 141 16.70 -11.09 15.08
C VAL A 141 17.60 -11.95 14.20
N GLU A 142 18.82 -11.51 13.93
CA GLU A 142 19.80 -12.26 13.13
C GLU A 142 20.34 -13.49 13.85
N SER A 143 20.15 -13.61 15.17
CA SER A 143 20.50 -14.83 15.93
C SER A 143 19.53 -16.00 15.69
N TYR A 144 18.38 -15.75 15.08
CA TYR A 144 17.41 -16.80 14.73
C TYR A 144 17.70 -17.42 13.38
N THR A 145 17.39 -18.71 13.24
CA THR A 145 17.55 -19.39 11.96
C THR A 145 16.66 -18.78 10.88
N LYS A 146 17.08 -18.90 9.62
CA LYS A 146 16.30 -18.40 8.48
C LYS A 146 14.92 -19.05 8.44
N ASP A 147 14.84 -20.37 8.66
CA ASP A 147 13.57 -21.11 8.64
C ASP A 147 12.58 -20.62 9.71
N PHE A 148 13.10 -20.30 10.91
CA PHE A 148 12.26 -19.69 11.95
C PHE A 148 11.75 -18.31 11.53
N LYS A 149 12.63 -17.46 11.01
CA LYS A 149 12.27 -16.10 10.57
C LYS A 149 11.22 -16.14 9.45
N ASP A 150 11.44 -16.98 8.44
CA ASP A 150 10.54 -17.10 7.29
C ASP A 150 9.16 -17.67 7.70
N SER A 151 9.15 -18.73 8.52
CA SER A 151 7.91 -19.40 8.93
C SER A 151 7.05 -18.55 9.87
N ASN A 152 7.64 -17.57 10.56
CA ASN A 152 6.97 -16.74 11.55
C ASN A 152 6.90 -15.26 11.18
N ASN A 153 7.35 -14.87 9.99
CA ASN A 153 7.49 -13.48 9.57
C ASN A 153 8.24 -12.63 10.62
N TYR A 154 9.31 -13.18 11.17
CA TYR A 154 10.06 -12.59 12.28
C TYR A 154 11.20 -11.71 11.77
N TYR A 155 10.85 -10.46 11.40
CA TYR A 155 11.74 -9.49 10.79
C TYR A 155 11.55 -8.10 11.40
N HIS A 156 12.62 -7.29 11.43
CA HIS A 156 12.52 -5.86 11.75
C HIS A 156 11.77 -5.08 10.66
N THR A 157 11.98 -5.48 9.42
CA THR A 157 11.34 -4.87 8.24
C THR A 157 10.87 -5.95 7.29
N TYR A 158 9.74 -5.70 6.67
CA TYR A 158 9.19 -6.54 5.61
C TYR A 158 8.87 -5.69 4.38
N TYR A 159 9.03 -6.24 3.18
CA TYR A 159 8.82 -5.46 1.97
C TYR A 159 8.02 -6.22 0.92
N PHE A 160 7.32 -5.46 0.09
CA PHE A 160 6.66 -5.96 -1.11
C PHE A 160 7.24 -5.27 -2.35
N THR A 161 7.44 -6.07 -3.39
CA THR A 161 7.81 -5.55 -4.70
C THR A 161 6.54 -5.06 -5.41
N PRO A 162 6.53 -3.83 -5.93
CA PRO A 162 5.44 -3.33 -6.76
C PRO A 162 5.18 -4.26 -7.95
N THR A 163 3.90 -4.53 -8.18
CA THR A 163 3.42 -5.30 -9.33
C THR A 163 2.19 -4.59 -9.89
N GLN A 164 2.13 -4.39 -11.19
CA GLN A 164 0.98 -3.76 -11.85
C GLN A 164 -0.30 -4.55 -11.55
N GLY A 165 -1.39 -3.83 -11.25
CA GLY A 165 -2.66 -4.43 -10.86
C GLY A 165 -2.70 -5.04 -9.46
N ARG A 166 -1.60 -4.96 -8.70
CA ARG A 166 -1.59 -5.38 -7.29
C ARG A 166 -2.00 -4.24 -6.37
N MET A 167 -2.88 -4.56 -5.44
CA MET A 167 -3.28 -3.68 -4.35
C MET A 167 -2.87 -4.28 -3.02
N LEU A 168 -2.32 -3.47 -2.13
CA LEU A 168 -2.12 -3.82 -0.72
C LEU A 168 -3.04 -2.97 0.14
N VAL A 169 -3.60 -3.60 1.19
CA VAL A 169 -4.34 -2.91 2.26
C VAL A 169 -3.77 -3.34 3.60
N PHE A 170 -3.48 -2.39 4.46
CA PHE A 170 -2.78 -2.60 5.73
C PHE A 170 -3.26 -1.63 6.81
N PRO A 171 -3.05 -1.94 8.11
CA PRO A 171 -3.37 -1.03 9.20
C PRO A 171 -2.66 0.33 9.03
N SER A 172 -3.41 1.41 9.13
CA SER A 172 -2.94 2.77 8.84
C SER A 172 -1.77 3.24 9.71
N HIS A 173 -1.70 2.75 10.95
CA HIS A 173 -0.63 3.09 11.89
C HIS A 173 0.70 2.38 11.61
N LEU A 174 0.72 1.42 10.69
CA LEU A 174 1.93 0.68 10.34
C LEU A 174 2.92 1.59 9.61
N GLN A 175 4.07 1.81 10.23
CA GLN A 175 5.12 2.64 9.63
C GLN A 175 5.66 2.01 8.36
N HIS A 176 5.71 2.80 7.29
CA HIS A 176 6.20 2.34 5.99
C HIS A 176 6.90 3.46 5.22
N GLN A 177 7.67 3.06 4.23
CA GLN A 177 8.33 3.93 3.26
C GLN A 177 8.30 3.29 1.89
N VAL A 178 8.48 4.09 0.85
CA VAL A 178 8.66 3.57 -0.51
C VAL A 178 10.05 3.92 -0.96
N ARG A 179 10.83 2.89 -1.29
CA ARG A 179 12.22 3.05 -1.71
C ARG A 179 12.32 3.78 -3.04
N GLU A 180 13.50 4.32 -3.27
CA GLU A 180 13.87 5.03 -4.49
C GLU A 180 13.51 4.23 -5.76
N ASN A 181 12.90 4.91 -6.72
CA ASN A 181 12.69 4.39 -8.06
C ASN A 181 14.03 4.35 -8.80
N LYS A 182 14.62 3.17 -8.92
CA LYS A 182 15.90 2.94 -9.63
C LYS A 182 15.71 2.48 -11.07
N SER A 183 14.45 2.43 -11.54
CA SER A 183 14.16 2.15 -12.93
C SER A 183 14.37 3.40 -13.79
N ASN A 184 14.21 3.26 -15.09
CA ASN A 184 14.24 4.37 -16.04
C ASN A 184 12.84 4.89 -16.43
N GLU A 185 11.79 4.45 -15.72
CA GLU A 185 10.41 4.79 -15.99
C GLU A 185 9.71 5.36 -14.77
N ASP A 186 8.61 6.09 -15.00
CA ASP A 186 7.74 6.53 -13.91
C ASP A 186 7.07 5.32 -13.26
N ARG A 187 7.05 5.28 -11.92
CA ARG A 187 6.15 4.46 -11.13
C ARG A 187 4.88 5.26 -10.88
N ILE A 188 3.71 4.68 -11.18
CA ILE A 188 2.41 5.30 -10.94
C ILE A 188 1.62 4.42 -9.97
N SER A 189 1.10 5.04 -8.92
CA SER A 189 0.27 4.36 -7.92
C SER A 189 -0.85 5.24 -7.41
N VAL A 190 -1.93 4.61 -6.96
CA VAL A 190 -2.98 5.25 -6.16
C VAL A 190 -2.77 4.80 -4.73
N SER A 191 -2.55 5.76 -3.84
CA SER A 191 -2.58 5.52 -2.40
C SER A 191 -3.92 5.97 -1.84
N PHE A 192 -4.40 5.29 -0.80
CA PHE A 192 -5.71 5.59 -0.23
C PHE A 192 -5.77 5.27 1.26
N ASN A 193 -6.74 5.91 1.94
CA ASN A 193 -7.09 5.64 3.32
C ASN A 193 -8.55 5.20 3.41
N ILE A 194 -8.85 4.31 4.33
CA ILE A 194 -10.19 3.81 4.63
C ILE A 194 -10.53 4.17 6.07
N ARG A 195 -11.68 4.81 6.27
CA ARG A 195 -12.32 4.98 7.58
C ARG A 195 -13.54 4.10 7.64
N LEU A 196 -13.65 3.36 8.73
CA LEU A 196 -14.73 2.41 8.98
C LEU A 196 -15.70 3.02 9.99
N SER A 197 -16.99 2.92 9.72
CA SER A 197 -18.04 3.33 10.68
C SER A 197 -19.17 2.32 10.67
N ASN A 198 -19.72 2.01 11.85
CA ASN A 198 -20.93 1.18 11.93
C ASN A 198 -22.12 1.98 11.36
N GLU A 199 -23.03 1.29 10.68
CA GLU A 199 -24.35 1.85 10.41
C GLU A 199 -25.07 2.05 11.77
N ASN A 200 -25.54 3.27 12.02
CA ASN A 200 -26.36 3.59 13.20
C ASN A 200 -27.79 3.11 12.98
#